data_7fe7e9f8dd20c433ed48338b888461da
#
_entry.id   7fe7e9f8dd20c433ed48338b888461da
#
_cell.length_a   1.000
_cell.length_b   1.000
_cell.length_c   1.000
_cell.angle_alpha   90.00
_cell.angle_beta   90.00
_cell.angle_gamma   90.00
#
_symmetry.space_group_name_H-M   'P 1'
#
loop_
_entity.id
_entity.type
_entity.pdbx_description
1 polymer ?
#
loop_
_entity_poly.entity_id
_entity_poly.type
_entity_poly.pdbx_seq_one_letter_code
_entity_poly.pdbx_strand_id
1 'polypeptide(L)'
;MRKSHFLLWILLGMAFFLCGCQPVETKPPVALPSPLALPSAPLSYLSFCERHAYYARVQGYEFRAEDGRYAVYFDMANEEEPYSVPVDQAWVDTLTGFISQYDMMAWDGFSGSDSMLLDGTHFYISFSFQDGTIVTASGYGRFPDGYGDASSAIEAHFLQLLPEDMRDW
;
A
#
# COMPACT_ATOMS: atom_id res chain seq x y z
N MET A 1 -55.38 -28.25 -54.95
CA MET A 1 -54.94 -28.61 -53.57
C MET A 1 -53.46 -28.23 -53.39
N ARG A 2 -53.17 -26.93 -53.18
CA ARG A 2 -51.73 -26.48 -53.10
C ARG A 2 -51.56 -25.20 -52.22
N LYS A 3 -52.52 -24.89 -51.35
CA LYS A 3 -52.48 -23.70 -50.54
C LYS A 3 -52.30 -23.95 -49.03
N SER A 4 -52.27 -25.22 -48.56
CA SER A 4 -52.28 -25.56 -47.15
C SER A 4 -50.86 -25.66 -46.54
N HIS A 5 -49.82 -25.84 -47.35
CA HIS A 5 -48.45 -25.99 -46.81
C HIS A 5 -47.70 -24.66 -46.58
N PHE A 6 -48.17 -23.57 -47.20
CA PHE A 6 -47.51 -22.27 -47.06
C PHE A 6 -47.80 -21.60 -45.71
N LEU A 7 -49.00 -21.84 -45.15
CA LEU A 7 -49.41 -21.33 -43.85
C LEU A 7 -48.70 -22.05 -42.69
N LEU A 8 -48.34 -23.33 -42.89
CA LEU A 8 -47.62 -24.11 -41.85
C LEU A 8 -46.18 -23.66 -41.65
N TRP A 9 -45.51 -23.20 -42.72
CA TRP A 9 -44.14 -22.68 -42.63
C TRP A 9 -44.04 -21.29 -42.00
N ILE A 10 -45.08 -20.46 -42.13
CA ILE A 10 -45.13 -19.14 -41.51
C ILE A 10 -45.31 -19.26 -39.99
N LEU A 11 -46.09 -20.23 -39.51
CA LEU A 11 -46.28 -20.48 -38.10
C LEU A 11 -45.04 -21.12 -37.43
N LEU A 12 -44.25 -21.92 -38.17
CA LEU A 12 -43.04 -22.52 -37.66
C LEU A 12 -41.87 -21.50 -37.61
N GLY A 13 -41.84 -20.49 -38.48
CA GLY A 13 -40.86 -19.42 -38.48
C GLY A 13 -41.01 -18.39 -37.38
N MET A 14 -42.21 -18.24 -36.81
CA MET A 14 -42.50 -17.28 -35.76
C MET A 14 -42.20 -17.76 -34.33
N ALA A 15 -42.00 -19.08 -34.16
CA ALA A 15 -41.67 -19.67 -32.85
C ALA A 15 -40.18 -19.55 -32.44
N PHE A 16 -39.27 -19.13 -33.35
CA PHE A 16 -37.85 -19.02 -33.05
C PHE A 16 -37.38 -17.64 -32.63
N PHE A 17 -38.22 -16.61 -32.61
CA PHE A 17 -37.83 -15.24 -32.24
C PHE A 17 -38.16 -14.85 -30.78
N LEU A 18 -38.64 -15.80 -29.96
CA LEU A 18 -38.85 -15.59 -28.54
C LEU A 18 -37.71 -16.21 -27.68
N CYS A 19 -36.53 -16.39 -28.24
CA CYS A 19 -35.37 -16.78 -27.43
C CYS A 19 -34.90 -15.55 -26.66
N GLY A 20 -35.37 -15.50 -25.43
CA GLY A 20 -35.32 -14.41 -24.49
C GLY A 20 -33.96 -13.76 -24.33
N CYS A 21 -33.95 -12.45 -24.35
CA CYS A 21 -32.98 -11.68 -23.57
C CYS A 21 -33.12 -12.12 -22.12
N GLN A 22 -32.30 -13.03 -21.65
CA GLN A 22 -32.13 -13.22 -20.23
C GLN A 22 -31.56 -11.92 -19.70
N PRO A 23 -32.16 -11.31 -18.67
CA PRO A 23 -31.55 -10.17 -18.01
C PRO A 23 -30.17 -10.63 -17.51
N VAL A 24 -29.13 -9.91 -17.92
CA VAL A 24 -27.79 -10.08 -17.34
C VAL A 24 -27.95 -9.80 -15.87
N GLU A 25 -27.87 -10.84 -15.04
CA GLU A 25 -27.75 -10.65 -13.59
C GLU A 25 -26.49 -9.82 -13.35
N THR A 26 -26.68 -8.53 -13.15
CA THR A 26 -25.60 -7.69 -12.66
C THR A 26 -25.28 -8.16 -11.25
N LYS A 27 -24.21 -8.94 -11.12
CA LYS A 27 -23.64 -9.29 -9.82
C LYS A 27 -23.53 -8.00 -9.01
N PRO A 28 -24.11 -7.94 -7.81
CA PRO A 28 -24.01 -6.74 -6.99
C PRO A 28 -22.52 -6.35 -6.86
N PRO A 29 -22.20 -5.06 -6.91
CA PRO A 29 -20.82 -4.62 -6.73
C PRO A 29 -20.29 -5.23 -5.44
N VAL A 30 -19.17 -5.93 -5.54
CA VAL A 30 -18.45 -6.44 -4.36
C VAL A 30 -18.13 -5.21 -3.53
N ALA A 31 -18.70 -5.10 -2.35
CA ALA A 31 -18.36 -4.04 -1.42
C ALA A 31 -16.84 -4.12 -1.19
N LEU A 32 -16.13 -3.04 -1.49
CA LEU A 32 -14.73 -2.93 -1.11
C LEU A 32 -14.65 -3.14 0.40
N PRO A 33 -13.69 -3.94 0.89
CA PRO A 33 -13.48 -4.08 2.33
C PRO A 33 -13.31 -2.68 2.92
N SER A 34 -14.01 -2.41 4.02
CA SER A 34 -13.81 -1.14 4.73
C SER A 34 -12.34 -1.07 5.16
N PRO A 35 -11.71 0.12 5.10
CA PRO A 35 -10.35 0.30 5.59
C PRO A 35 -10.22 -0.27 7.00
N LEU A 36 -9.12 -0.97 7.28
CA LEU A 36 -8.84 -1.46 8.61
C LEU A 36 -8.64 -0.26 9.55
N ALA A 37 -9.44 -0.22 10.63
CA ALA A 37 -9.33 0.88 11.57
C ALA A 37 -7.95 0.85 12.26
N LEU A 38 -7.34 2.03 12.45
CA LEU A 38 -6.14 2.15 13.26
C LEU A 38 -6.40 1.66 14.69
N PRO A 39 -5.41 1.01 15.34
CA PRO A 39 -5.43 0.79 16.76
C PRO A 39 -5.62 2.10 17.53
N SER A 40 -6.30 2.04 18.67
CA SER A 40 -6.41 3.21 19.57
C SER A 40 -5.12 3.47 20.37
N ALA A 41 -4.21 2.50 20.37
CA ALA A 41 -2.91 2.60 21.01
C ALA A 41 -1.94 3.46 20.18
N PRO A 42 -1.04 4.21 20.83
CA PRO A 42 -0.04 5.00 20.14
C PRO A 42 0.91 4.16 19.28
N LEU A 43 1.40 4.74 18.18
CA LEU A 43 2.51 4.18 17.41
C LEU A 43 3.76 4.10 18.29
N SER A 44 4.40 2.93 18.31
CA SER A 44 5.60 2.69 19.12
C SER A 44 6.86 2.54 18.28
N TYR A 45 6.73 2.10 17.06
CA TYR A 45 7.84 1.82 16.16
C TYR A 45 7.40 1.96 14.71
N LEU A 46 8.30 2.43 13.85
CA LEU A 46 8.20 2.31 12.40
C LEU A 46 9.60 2.21 11.82
N SER A 47 9.82 1.23 10.96
CA SER A 47 11.01 1.12 10.12
C SER A 47 10.59 1.11 8.67
N PHE A 48 11.22 1.94 7.87
CA PHE A 48 11.01 2.02 6.44
C PHE A 48 12.35 2.04 5.72
N CYS A 49 12.51 1.15 4.76
CA CYS A 49 13.68 1.04 3.91
C CYS A 49 13.23 0.86 2.46
N GLU A 50 13.73 1.70 1.58
CA GLU A 50 13.56 1.55 0.14
C GLU A 50 14.95 1.57 -0.50
N ARG A 51 15.30 0.49 -1.20
CA ARG A 51 16.57 0.36 -1.87
C ARG A 51 16.37 0.33 -3.38
N HIS A 52 16.81 1.40 -4.01
CA HIS A 52 16.99 1.44 -5.46
C HIS A 52 18.34 0.82 -5.83
N ALA A 53 18.48 0.38 -7.08
CA ALA A 53 19.74 -0.14 -7.61
C ALA A 53 20.90 0.88 -7.56
N TYR A 54 20.61 2.15 -7.30
CA TYR A 54 21.56 3.24 -7.17
C TYR A 54 21.63 3.74 -5.72
N TYR A 55 22.86 4.03 -5.27
CA TYR A 55 23.20 4.38 -3.90
C TYR A 55 22.48 5.65 -3.43
N ALA A 56 21.52 5.49 -2.53
CA ALA A 56 21.05 6.59 -1.69
C ALA A 56 21.95 6.70 -0.45
N ARG A 57 22.17 7.91 0.07
CA ARG A 57 22.94 8.13 1.29
C ARG A 57 22.17 7.71 2.55
N VAL A 58 20.86 7.92 2.57
CA VAL A 58 19.97 7.34 3.56
C VAL A 58 19.47 5.99 3.05
N GLN A 59 19.77 4.93 3.78
CA GLN A 59 19.41 3.56 3.43
C GLN A 59 18.14 3.10 4.14
N GLY A 60 17.77 3.78 5.20
CA GLY A 60 16.58 3.46 5.98
C GLY A 60 16.23 4.54 6.99
N TYR A 61 14.97 4.51 7.40
CA TYR A 61 14.39 5.41 8.38
C TYR A 61 13.79 4.58 9.50
N GLU A 62 14.00 4.99 10.73
CA GLU A 62 13.42 4.33 11.87
C GLU A 62 12.90 5.34 12.89
N PHE A 63 11.65 5.15 13.31
CA PHE A 63 11.04 5.88 14.42
C PHE A 63 10.93 4.94 15.63
N ARG A 64 11.27 5.42 16.81
CA ARG A 64 11.13 4.71 18.08
C ARG A 64 10.48 5.59 19.14
N ALA A 65 9.56 4.96 19.88
CA ALA A 65 9.00 5.52 21.11
C ALA A 65 9.52 4.70 22.29
N GLU A 66 10.46 5.25 23.06
CA GLU A 66 11.11 4.59 24.20
C GLU A 66 11.06 5.48 25.42
N ASP A 67 10.59 4.97 26.56
CA ASP A 67 10.55 5.69 27.85
C ASP A 67 9.91 7.08 27.79
N GLY A 68 8.83 7.21 26.99
CA GLY A 68 8.11 8.48 26.81
C GLY A 68 8.85 9.51 25.96
N ARG A 69 9.89 9.11 25.25
CA ARG A 69 10.64 9.91 24.30
C ARG A 69 10.43 9.38 22.90
N TYR A 70 10.50 10.27 21.94
CA TYR A 70 10.39 9.96 20.53
C TYR A 70 11.67 10.35 19.79
N ALA A 71 12.20 9.46 19.00
CA ALA A 71 13.38 9.73 18.19
C ALA A 71 13.25 9.05 16.81
N VAL A 72 13.86 9.70 15.82
CA VAL A 72 14.05 9.18 14.47
C VAL A 72 15.53 8.87 14.29
N TYR A 73 15.80 7.76 13.65
CA TYR A 73 17.13 7.28 13.30
C TYR A 73 17.23 7.14 11.78
N PHE A 74 18.33 7.63 11.23
CA PHE A 74 18.64 7.52 9.82
C PHE A 74 19.82 6.55 9.64
N ASP A 75 19.59 5.47 8.90
CA ASP A 75 20.66 4.59 8.47
C ASP A 75 21.42 5.26 7.32
N MET A 76 22.59 5.77 7.60
CA MET A 76 23.40 6.54 6.65
C MET A 76 24.46 5.64 6.02
N ALA A 77 24.54 5.69 4.69
CA ALA A 77 25.57 4.94 3.96
C ALA A 77 26.99 5.35 4.43
N ASN A 78 27.82 4.37 4.76
CA ASN A 78 29.19 4.52 5.22
C ASN A 78 29.39 5.12 6.62
N GLU A 79 28.33 5.26 7.42
CA GLU A 79 28.44 5.62 8.83
C GLU A 79 28.23 4.37 9.71
N GLU A 80 29.02 4.24 10.79
CA GLU A 80 28.88 3.10 11.72
C GLU A 80 27.67 3.26 12.65
N GLU A 81 27.34 4.51 12.98
CA GLU A 81 26.24 4.85 13.90
C GLU A 81 25.15 5.61 13.16
N PRO A 82 23.88 5.31 13.42
CA PRO A 82 22.76 6.03 12.81
C PRO A 82 22.71 7.48 13.29
N TYR A 83 22.42 8.40 12.38
CA TYR A 83 22.12 9.79 12.77
C TYR A 83 20.75 9.85 13.42
N SER A 84 20.65 10.44 14.62
CA SER A 84 19.40 10.46 15.38
C SER A 84 18.91 11.88 15.67
N VAL A 85 17.59 12.06 15.59
CA VAL A 85 16.91 13.33 15.85
C VAL A 85 15.73 13.10 16.79
N PRO A 86 15.64 13.82 17.94
CA PRO A 86 14.45 13.80 18.77
C PRO A 86 13.29 14.48 18.04
N VAL A 87 12.08 13.94 18.21
CA VAL A 87 10.84 14.48 17.62
C VAL A 87 9.78 14.65 18.70
N ASP A 88 8.76 15.44 18.41
CA ASP A 88 7.64 15.68 19.30
C ASP A 88 6.40 14.85 18.94
N GLN A 89 5.37 14.94 19.77
CA GLN A 89 4.11 14.23 19.54
C GLN A 89 3.44 14.64 18.23
N ALA A 90 3.50 15.91 17.83
CA ALA A 90 2.86 16.39 16.61
C ALA A 90 3.48 15.75 15.36
N TRP A 91 4.80 15.51 15.38
CA TRP A 91 5.50 14.78 14.33
C TRP A 91 5.01 13.32 14.25
N VAL A 92 4.86 12.66 15.41
CA VAL A 92 4.37 11.27 15.50
C VAL A 92 2.92 11.17 15.05
N ASP A 93 2.08 12.15 15.41
CA ASP A 93 0.67 12.19 14.98
C ASP A 93 0.55 12.31 13.46
N THR A 94 1.43 13.08 12.82
CA THR A 94 1.49 13.20 11.36
C THR A 94 1.87 11.87 10.72
N LEU A 95 2.91 11.20 11.23
CA LEU A 95 3.33 9.89 10.75
C LEU A 95 2.21 8.84 10.90
N THR A 96 1.53 8.83 12.05
CA THR A 96 0.38 7.97 12.30
C THR A 96 -0.78 8.29 11.34
N GLY A 97 -0.97 9.56 11.01
CA GLY A 97 -1.94 10.02 10.03
C GLY A 97 -1.72 9.42 8.64
N PHE A 98 -0.47 9.26 8.20
CA PHE A 98 -0.16 8.60 6.93
C PHE A 98 -0.56 7.13 6.91
N ILE A 99 -0.38 6.41 8.02
CA ILE A 99 -0.80 5.00 8.14
C ILE A 99 -2.30 4.86 7.84
N SER A 100 -3.11 5.80 8.37
CA SER A 100 -4.55 5.85 8.11
C SER A 100 -4.88 6.32 6.70
N GLN A 101 -4.25 7.42 6.26
CA GLN A 101 -4.55 8.05 4.98
C GLN A 101 -4.31 7.13 3.79
N TYR A 102 -3.28 6.31 3.87
CA TYR A 102 -2.87 5.38 2.80
C TYR A 102 -3.28 3.93 3.06
N ASP A 103 -4.17 3.69 4.04
CA ASP A 103 -4.68 2.36 4.42
C ASP A 103 -3.55 1.32 4.62
N MET A 104 -2.43 1.75 5.23
CA MET A 104 -1.24 0.91 5.38
C MET A 104 -1.46 -0.31 6.29
N MET A 105 -2.51 -0.30 7.10
CA MET A 105 -2.93 -1.48 7.88
C MET A 105 -3.28 -2.67 6.98
N ALA A 106 -3.78 -2.42 5.77
CA ALA A 106 -4.10 -3.46 4.79
C ALA A 106 -2.86 -4.10 4.14
N TRP A 107 -1.67 -3.54 4.37
CA TRP A 107 -0.42 -4.09 3.83
C TRP A 107 0.13 -5.26 4.64
N ASP A 108 -0.46 -5.56 5.81
CA ASP A 108 0.05 -6.62 6.66
C ASP A 108 0.17 -7.97 5.94
N GLY A 109 1.35 -8.57 6.03
CA GLY A 109 1.68 -9.82 5.34
C GLY A 109 1.93 -9.68 3.83
N PHE A 110 1.90 -8.45 3.26
CA PHE A 110 2.23 -8.29 1.84
C PHE A 110 3.67 -8.72 1.58
N SER A 111 3.82 -9.60 0.57
CA SER A 111 5.13 -10.05 0.09
C SER A 111 5.07 -10.20 -1.42
N GLY A 112 5.52 -9.18 -2.14
CA GLY A 112 5.46 -9.10 -3.59
C GLY A 112 6.83 -9.27 -4.25
N SER A 113 6.91 -10.04 -5.33
CA SER A 113 8.14 -10.14 -6.13
C SER A 113 7.82 -10.21 -7.61
N ASP A 114 8.59 -9.48 -8.42
CA ASP A 114 8.58 -9.60 -9.86
C ASP A 114 9.90 -10.22 -10.32
N SER A 115 9.84 -11.51 -10.67
CA SER A 115 11.02 -12.28 -11.11
C SER A 115 11.54 -11.87 -12.50
N MET A 116 10.82 -11.01 -13.22
CA MET A 116 11.24 -10.52 -14.54
C MET A 116 12.09 -9.25 -14.45
N LEU A 117 12.13 -8.60 -13.28
CA LEU A 117 12.96 -7.43 -13.06
C LEU A 117 14.36 -7.84 -12.61
N LEU A 118 15.38 -7.33 -13.33
CA LEU A 118 16.79 -7.54 -12.97
C LEU A 118 17.27 -6.48 -11.96
N ASP A 119 16.77 -5.25 -12.07
CA ASP A 119 17.15 -4.10 -11.24
C ASP A 119 15.90 -3.41 -10.67
N GLY A 120 15.16 -4.13 -9.81
CA GLY A 120 13.94 -3.63 -9.19
C GLY A 120 14.22 -2.91 -7.87
N THR A 121 13.30 -2.05 -7.48
CA THR A 121 13.27 -1.46 -6.14
C THR A 121 12.87 -2.51 -5.12
N HIS A 122 13.66 -2.65 -4.06
CA HIS A 122 13.28 -3.35 -2.84
C HIS A 122 12.65 -2.38 -1.86
N PHE A 123 11.57 -2.79 -1.22
CA PHE A 123 11.09 -2.08 -0.03
C PHE A 123 10.86 -3.04 1.12
N TYR A 124 10.99 -2.51 2.31
CA TYR A 124 10.57 -3.12 3.55
C TYR A 124 9.96 -2.07 4.45
N ILE A 125 8.82 -2.36 5.02
CA ILE A 125 8.20 -1.56 6.06
C ILE A 125 7.72 -2.45 7.20
N SER A 126 7.96 -2.00 8.42
CA SER A 126 7.41 -2.60 9.62
C SER A 126 7.01 -1.49 10.59
N PHE A 127 5.82 -1.58 11.15
CA PHE A 127 5.42 -0.67 12.22
C PHE A 127 4.59 -1.39 13.28
N SER A 128 4.63 -0.88 14.50
CA SER A 128 3.91 -1.44 15.63
C SER A 128 3.31 -0.38 16.53
N PHE A 129 2.25 -0.79 17.22
CA PHE A 129 1.55 0.01 18.21
C PHE A 129 1.78 -0.54 19.61
N GLN A 130 1.55 0.29 20.63
CA GLN A 130 1.77 -0.09 22.04
C GLN A 130 0.87 -1.23 22.52
N ASP A 131 -0.23 -1.55 21.82
CA ASP A 131 -1.11 -2.70 22.12
C ASP A 131 -0.58 -4.03 21.56
N GLY A 132 0.56 -4.02 20.90
CA GLY A 132 1.18 -5.19 20.29
C GLY A 132 0.73 -5.47 18.85
N THR A 133 -0.11 -4.63 18.25
CA THR A 133 -0.42 -4.71 16.83
C THR A 133 0.84 -4.43 16.01
N ILE A 134 1.15 -5.32 15.07
CA ILE A 134 2.31 -5.22 14.18
C ILE A 134 1.84 -5.38 12.75
N VAL A 135 2.38 -4.57 11.86
CA VAL A 135 2.21 -4.67 10.40
C VAL A 135 3.58 -4.79 9.77
N THR A 136 3.70 -5.72 8.83
CA THR A 136 4.93 -5.91 8.04
C THR A 136 4.60 -6.09 6.57
N ALA A 137 5.34 -5.40 5.70
CA ALA A 137 5.23 -5.57 4.26
C ALA A 137 6.60 -5.48 3.60
N SER A 138 6.77 -6.23 2.53
CA SER A 138 8.00 -6.19 1.74
C SER A 138 7.72 -6.49 0.27
N GLY A 139 8.61 -6.03 -0.60
CA GLY A 139 8.50 -6.37 -2.01
C GLY A 139 9.76 -6.07 -2.82
N TYR A 140 9.80 -6.69 -4.00
CA TYR A 140 10.78 -6.44 -5.04
C TYR A 140 10.08 -6.24 -6.37
N GLY A 141 10.06 -5.00 -6.85
CA GLY A 141 9.37 -4.64 -8.09
C GLY A 141 7.84 -4.80 -8.06
N ARG A 142 7.27 -5.21 -6.91
CA ARG A 142 5.83 -5.25 -6.64
C ARG A 142 5.53 -4.59 -5.32
N PHE A 143 4.45 -3.83 -5.31
CA PHE A 143 4.09 -2.95 -4.22
C PHE A 143 2.62 -3.11 -3.87
N PRO A 144 2.21 -2.88 -2.61
CA PRO A 144 0.80 -2.83 -2.25
C PRO A 144 0.12 -1.58 -2.85
N ASP A 145 -1.21 -1.58 -2.88
CA ASP A 145 -1.97 -0.43 -3.34
C ASP A 145 -1.65 0.81 -2.51
N GLY A 146 -1.50 1.97 -3.17
CA GLY A 146 -1.19 3.24 -2.51
C GLY A 146 0.29 3.42 -2.09
N TYR A 147 1.14 2.43 -2.33
CA TYR A 147 2.54 2.45 -1.88
C TYR A 147 3.31 3.71 -2.32
N GLY A 148 3.22 4.08 -3.60
CA GLY A 148 4.00 5.20 -4.14
C GLY A 148 3.71 6.54 -3.47
N ASP A 149 2.44 6.81 -3.17
CA ASP A 149 2.05 8.04 -2.46
C ASP A 149 2.45 7.97 -0.99
N ALA A 150 2.29 6.82 -0.36
CA ALA A 150 2.66 6.61 1.04
C ALA A 150 4.17 6.70 1.25
N SER A 151 4.98 6.01 0.42
CA SER A 151 6.44 6.04 0.52
C SER A 151 6.98 7.46 0.34
N SER A 152 6.48 8.19 -0.65
CA SER A 152 6.86 9.59 -0.89
C SER A 152 6.51 10.50 0.29
N ALA A 153 5.32 10.31 0.90
CA ALA A 153 4.91 11.11 2.06
C ALA A 153 5.75 10.80 3.31
N ILE A 154 6.01 9.51 3.56
CA ILE A 154 6.87 9.07 4.66
C ILE A 154 8.29 9.61 4.47
N GLU A 155 8.89 9.40 3.31
CA GLU A 155 10.24 9.87 3.00
C GLU A 155 10.36 11.39 3.19
N ALA A 156 9.45 12.17 2.62
CA ALA A 156 9.44 13.62 2.79
C ALA A 156 9.32 14.04 4.25
N HIS A 157 8.50 13.32 5.05
CA HIS A 157 8.32 13.60 6.48
C HIS A 157 9.57 13.31 7.31
N PHE A 158 10.32 12.26 6.95
CA PHE A 158 11.59 11.97 7.60
C PHE A 158 12.68 12.94 7.15
N LEU A 159 12.86 13.17 5.84
CA LEU A 159 13.93 13.98 5.30
C LEU A 159 13.88 15.44 5.78
N GLN A 160 12.71 15.99 6.12
CA GLN A 160 12.63 17.35 6.69
C GLN A 160 13.39 17.52 8.00
N LEU A 161 13.70 16.43 8.72
CA LEU A 161 14.47 16.46 9.97
C LEU A 161 15.98 16.55 9.72
N LEU A 162 16.44 16.20 8.52
CA LEU A 162 17.86 16.29 8.18
C LEU A 162 18.27 17.72 7.84
N PRO A 163 19.50 18.13 8.20
CA PRO A 163 20.14 19.32 7.66
C PRO A 163 20.14 19.33 6.12
N GLU A 164 20.10 20.52 5.52
CA GLU A 164 19.99 20.67 4.05
C GLU A 164 21.13 19.97 3.30
N ASP A 165 22.35 20.10 3.82
CA ASP A 165 23.56 19.46 3.27
C ASP A 165 23.55 17.92 3.38
N MET A 166 22.63 17.36 4.15
CA MET A 166 22.39 15.92 4.25
C MET A 166 21.23 15.43 3.38
N ARG A 167 20.44 16.32 2.78
CA ARG A 167 19.28 15.97 1.92
C ARG A 167 19.64 15.87 0.45
N ASP A 168 20.72 16.59 0.01
CA ASP A 168 21.10 16.65 -1.39
C ASP A 168 21.83 15.38 -1.86
N TRP A 169 21.32 14.81 -2.92
CA TRP A 169 21.78 13.56 -3.56
C TRP A 169 22.15 13.76 -5.00
#